data_468145f15f92b4ea7da37fbdef681f7e
#
_entry.id   468145f15f92b4ea7da37fbdef681f7e
#
_cell.length_a   1.000
_cell.length_b   1.000
_cell.length_c   1.000
_cell.angle_alpha   90.00
_cell.angle_beta   90.00
_cell.angle_gamma   90.00
#
_symmetry.space_group_name_H-M   'P 1'
#
loop_
_entity.id
_entity.type
_entity.pdbx_description
1 polymer ?
#
loop_
_entity_poly.entity_id
_entity_poly.type
_entity_poly.pdbx_seq_one_letter_code
_entity_poly.pdbx_strand_id
1 'polypeptide(L)'
;MRLILIAIVSTVIFSSCHYIMGERVYGDGHIATKDASVGSFNSVDVSGALEAHISNGAGNSVKIETDQNLLDLVEVFTDGNTLVARTRNGYNLQPSRKIVIYITAPEFKNLDVSGASKIISDNAISGDDMHIGASGASHISMEVSGGKISSDLSGASSLTLKGQATDFDLEASGASHSNCYELVAENAMIDLSGASSAEITANKNLRAEASGASHVRYKGNASVNSNTSGAGSVRKEG
;
A
#
# COMPACT_ATOMS: atom_id res chain seq x y z
N MET A 1 -8.66 -32.49 -34.39
CA MET A 1 -7.36 -31.82 -34.28
C MET A 1 -7.41 -30.41 -33.65
N ARG A 2 -8.42 -29.59 -33.87
CA ARG A 2 -8.50 -28.20 -33.29
C ARG A 2 -8.74 -28.14 -31.77
N LEU A 3 -9.45 -29.10 -31.19
CA LEU A 3 -9.74 -29.15 -29.74
C LEU A 3 -8.52 -29.61 -28.90
N ILE A 4 -7.63 -30.41 -29.46
CA ILE A 4 -6.41 -30.89 -28.77
C ILE A 4 -5.36 -29.78 -28.69
N LEU A 5 -5.31 -28.86 -29.67
CA LEU A 5 -4.38 -27.73 -29.66
C LEU A 5 -4.74 -26.70 -28.57
N ILE A 6 -6.02 -26.48 -28.28
CA ILE A 6 -6.49 -25.55 -27.22
C ILE A 6 -6.16 -26.13 -25.84
N ALA A 7 -6.27 -27.43 -25.62
CA ALA A 7 -5.91 -28.06 -24.36
C ALA A 7 -4.40 -28.00 -24.04
N ILE A 8 -3.54 -28.08 -25.07
CA ILE A 8 -2.08 -28.01 -24.90
C ILE A 8 -1.62 -26.58 -24.58
N VAL A 9 -2.26 -25.56 -25.17
CA VAL A 9 -1.94 -24.13 -24.88
C VAL A 9 -2.37 -23.76 -23.45
N SER A 10 -3.49 -24.30 -22.95
CA SER A 10 -3.95 -24.06 -21.58
C SER A 10 -3.01 -24.66 -20.51
N THR A 11 -2.35 -25.76 -20.77
CA THR A 11 -1.45 -26.43 -19.81
C THR A 11 -0.07 -25.76 -19.69
N VAL A 12 0.37 -25.03 -20.71
CA VAL A 12 1.68 -24.35 -20.68
C VAL A 12 1.67 -23.07 -19.82
N ILE A 13 0.51 -22.45 -19.63
CA ILE A 13 0.40 -21.19 -18.86
C ILE A 13 0.52 -21.41 -17.34
N PHE A 14 0.27 -22.62 -16.82
CA PHE A 14 0.39 -22.94 -15.40
C PHE A 14 1.78 -23.38 -14.93
N SER A 15 2.75 -23.50 -15.83
CA SER A 15 4.08 -24.03 -15.51
C SER A 15 5.12 -22.96 -15.13
N SER A 16 4.79 -21.66 -15.09
CA SER A 16 5.78 -20.61 -14.92
C SER A 16 5.99 -20.12 -13.48
N CYS A 17 5.29 -20.65 -12.49
CA CYS A 17 5.42 -20.24 -11.08
C CYS A 17 6.39 -21.09 -10.24
N HIS A 18 7.33 -21.81 -10.80
CA HIS A 18 8.09 -22.82 -10.05
C HIS A 18 9.53 -22.45 -9.67
N TYR A 19 9.98 -21.19 -9.80
CA TYR A 19 11.40 -20.88 -9.62
C TYR A 19 11.71 -19.57 -8.90
N ILE A 20 11.04 -19.27 -7.77
CA ILE A 20 11.55 -18.27 -6.81
C ILE A 20 11.20 -18.75 -5.39
N MET A 21 11.84 -19.82 -4.93
CA MET A 21 11.88 -20.14 -3.50
C MET A 21 13.31 -19.91 -3.03
N GLY A 22 13.57 -18.76 -2.40
CA GLY A 22 14.78 -18.54 -1.64
C GLY A 22 14.93 -19.57 -0.51
N GLU A 23 16.12 -19.65 0.09
CA GLU A 23 16.41 -20.49 1.25
C GLU A 23 15.42 -20.18 2.38
N ARG A 24 14.70 -21.20 2.86
CA ARG A 24 13.77 -21.02 3.98
C ARG A 24 14.52 -20.94 5.29
N VAL A 25 14.33 -19.83 6.00
CA VAL A 25 14.88 -19.61 7.34
C VAL A 25 13.77 -19.42 8.33
N TYR A 26 13.68 -20.33 9.30
CA TYR A 26 12.69 -20.28 10.37
C TYR A 26 13.18 -19.41 11.53
N GLY A 27 12.29 -18.64 12.11
CA GLY A 27 12.55 -17.91 13.35
C GLY A 27 12.81 -18.86 14.52
N ASP A 28 13.69 -18.47 15.41
CA ASP A 28 14.10 -19.26 16.60
C ASP A 28 13.16 -19.05 17.80
N GLY A 29 12.15 -18.21 17.66
CA GLY A 29 11.19 -17.89 18.73
C GLY A 29 11.70 -16.87 19.75
N HIS A 30 12.94 -16.43 19.68
CA HIS A 30 13.51 -15.40 20.56
C HIS A 30 13.37 -14.03 19.91
N ILE A 31 12.34 -13.27 20.28
CA ILE A 31 12.13 -11.94 19.73
C ILE A 31 13.18 -10.97 20.26
N ALA A 32 13.82 -10.29 19.33
CA ALA A 32 14.83 -9.28 19.60
C ALA A 32 14.62 -8.02 18.76
N THR A 33 15.22 -6.92 19.16
CA THR A 33 15.14 -5.65 18.45
C THR A 33 16.55 -5.20 18.03
N LYS A 34 16.62 -4.49 16.89
CA LYS A 34 17.85 -3.91 16.36
C LYS A 34 17.55 -2.52 15.82
N ASP A 35 18.27 -1.52 16.30
CA ASP A 35 18.24 -0.18 15.73
C ASP A 35 19.02 -0.18 14.41
N ALA A 36 18.42 0.37 13.35
CA ALA A 36 19.10 0.53 12.07
C ALA A 36 19.77 1.90 12.00
N SER A 37 21.03 1.91 11.60
CA SER A 37 21.75 3.15 11.31
C SER A 37 21.35 3.65 9.93
N VAL A 38 20.55 4.72 9.89
CA VAL A 38 19.99 5.29 8.66
C VAL A 38 20.34 6.78 8.53
N GLY A 39 20.44 7.26 7.31
CA GLY A 39 20.52 8.69 7.01
C GLY A 39 19.16 9.39 7.16
N SER A 40 19.11 10.65 6.77
CA SER A 40 17.83 11.37 6.66
C SER A 40 17.02 10.83 5.48
N PHE A 41 15.73 10.66 5.66
CA PHE A 41 14.78 10.25 4.62
C PHE A 41 13.44 10.94 4.84
N ASN A 42 12.66 11.04 3.77
CA ASN A 42 11.25 11.45 3.79
C ASN A 42 10.37 10.57 2.91
N SER A 43 10.95 9.52 2.37
CA SER A 43 10.26 8.50 1.57
C SER A 43 10.55 7.12 2.14
N VAL A 44 9.60 6.19 2.02
CA VAL A 44 9.72 4.82 2.58
C VAL A 44 9.26 3.82 1.53
N ASP A 45 10.05 2.79 1.29
CA ASP A 45 9.72 1.62 0.45
C ASP A 45 9.79 0.36 1.31
N VAL A 46 8.66 -0.34 1.43
CA VAL A 46 8.55 -1.56 2.25
C VAL A 46 8.15 -2.74 1.38
N SER A 47 8.95 -3.80 1.41
CA SER A 47 8.68 -5.02 0.65
C SER A 47 9.10 -6.28 1.40
N GLY A 48 8.66 -7.47 0.93
CA GLY A 48 9.12 -8.75 1.48
C GLY A 48 8.38 -9.22 2.73
N ALA A 49 7.06 -9.03 2.80
CA ALA A 49 6.18 -9.48 3.89
C ALA A 49 6.48 -8.85 5.26
N LEU A 50 6.81 -7.57 5.27
CA LEU A 50 7.10 -6.77 6.46
C LEU A 50 5.88 -5.97 6.91
N GLU A 51 5.77 -5.70 8.21
CA GLU A 51 4.81 -4.75 8.77
C GLU A 51 5.57 -3.50 9.27
N ALA A 52 5.34 -2.36 8.63
CA ALA A 52 5.95 -1.09 9.01
C ALA A 52 4.97 -0.23 9.81
N HIS A 53 5.39 0.22 10.97
CA HIS A 53 4.71 1.21 11.80
C HIS A 53 5.40 2.55 11.61
N ILE A 54 4.68 3.53 11.06
CA ILE A 54 5.22 4.85 10.79
C ILE A 54 4.65 5.90 11.74
N SER A 55 5.48 6.86 12.12
CA SER A 55 5.05 7.97 12.97
C SER A 55 5.80 9.26 12.64
N ASN A 56 5.08 10.41 12.67
CA ASN A 56 5.77 11.69 12.67
C ASN A 56 6.46 11.95 14.01
N GLY A 57 7.72 12.43 13.94
CA GLY A 57 8.54 12.75 15.12
C GLY A 57 9.68 13.70 14.80
N ALA A 58 10.45 14.08 15.79
CA ALA A 58 11.47 15.14 15.68
C ALA A 58 12.71 14.76 14.84
N GLY A 59 12.88 13.49 14.47
CA GLY A 59 14.06 13.02 13.73
C GLY A 59 13.82 11.67 13.08
N ASN A 60 14.78 11.22 12.28
CA ASN A 60 14.74 9.92 11.65
C ASN A 60 15.22 8.82 12.61
N SER A 61 14.43 7.81 12.85
CA SER A 61 14.83 6.59 13.56
C SER A 61 14.14 5.37 12.99
N VAL A 62 14.84 4.26 12.99
CA VAL A 62 14.30 2.97 12.51
C VAL A 62 14.71 1.86 13.46
N LYS A 63 13.73 1.04 13.88
CA LYS A 63 13.95 -0.13 14.72
C LYS A 63 13.29 -1.35 14.09
N ILE A 64 14.00 -2.45 14.03
CA ILE A 64 13.52 -3.75 13.55
C ILE A 64 13.21 -4.62 14.75
N GLU A 65 12.07 -5.32 14.74
CA GLU A 65 11.68 -6.31 15.73
C GLU A 65 11.30 -7.61 15.02
N THR A 66 12.01 -8.69 15.33
CA THR A 66 11.74 -10.05 14.81
C THR A 66 12.52 -11.09 15.63
N ASP A 67 12.45 -12.36 15.20
CA ASP A 67 13.31 -13.41 15.75
C ASP A 67 14.79 -13.05 15.63
N GLN A 68 15.59 -13.32 16.66
CA GLN A 68 16.98 -12.92 16.75
C GLN A 68 17.83 -13.40 15.56
N ASN A 69 17.60 -14.63 15.12
CA ASN A 69 18.32 -15.20 13.98
C ASN A 69 17.89 -14.63 12.61
N LEU A 70 16.78 -13.89 12.53
CA LEU A 70 16.29 -13.26 11.30
C LEU A 70 16.70 -11.79 11.16
N LEU A 71 17.16 -11.13 12.23
CA LEU A 71 17.48 -9.70 12.22
C LEU A 71 18.45 -9.30 11.11
N ASP A 72 19.47 -10.10 10.83
CA ASP A 72 20.48 -9.82 9.79
C ASP A 72 20.02 -10.16 8.37
N LEU A 73 18.85 -10.80 8.24
CA LEU A 73 18.20 -11.10 6.97
C LEU A 73 17.11 -10.08 6.58
N VAL A 74 16.85 -9.10 7.44
CA VAL A 74 16.05 -7.92 7.16
C VAL A 74 17.00 -6.77 6.83
N GLU A 75 16.92 -6.30 5.60
CA GLU A 75 17.74 -5.18 5.12
C GLU A 75 16.98 -3.87 5.31
N VAL A 76 17.62 -2.92 6.02
CA VAL A 76 17.11 -1.55 6.19
C VAL A 76 18.25 -0.58 5.92
N PHE A 77 18.09 0.26 4.92
CA PHE A 77 19.09 1.24 4.50
C PHE A 77 18.42 2.43 3.80
N THR A 78 19.16 3.53 3.66
CA THR A 78 18.72 4.69 2.88
C THR A 78 19.35 4.67 1.49
N ASP A 79 18.54 4.89 0.47
CA ASP A 79 18.93 5.15 -0.90
C ASP A 79 18.42 6.53 -1.31
N GLY A 80 19.35 7.49 -1.41
CA GLY A 80 18.97 8.90 -1.53
C GLY A 80 18.12 9.36 -0.33
N ASN A 81 16.90 9.82 -0.61
CA ASN A 81 15.92 10.25 0.40
C ASN A 81 14.92 9.15 0.77
N THR A 82 15.09 7.93 0.29
CA THR A 82 14.19 6.81 0.51
C THR A 82 14.77 5.83 1.52
N LEU A 83 14.03 5.53 2.57
CA LEU A 83 14.28 4.40 3.45
C LEU A 83 13.76 3.13 2.76
N VAL A 84 14.63 2.19 2.48
CA VAL A 84 14.28 0.88 1.93
C VAL A 84 14.29 -0.15 3.05
N ALA A 85 13.17 -0.86 3.21
CA ALA A 85 13.04 -1.96 4.16
C ALA A 85 12.54 -3.22 3.43
N ARG A 86 13.35 -4.28 3.42
CA ARG A 86 13.03 -5.51 2.70
C ARG A 86 13.66 -6.74 3.32
N THR A 87 13.14 -7.90 2.97
CA THR A 87 13.84 -9.17 3.19
C THR A 87 15.02 -9.29 2.23
N ARG A 88 16.15 -9.79 2.73
CA ARG A 88 17.33 -10.06 1.90
C ARG A 88 16.98 -11.02 0.76
N ASN A 89 17.42 -10.66 -0.45
CA ASN A 89 17.19 -11.49 -1.63
C ASN A 89 17.76 -12.89 -1.46
N GLY A 90 17.05 -13.89 -1.97
CA GLY A 90 17.45 -15.30 -1.87
C GLY A 90 17.00 -16.01 -0.59
N TYR A 91 16.32 -15.32 0.33
CA TYR A 91 15.76 -15.89 1.55
C TYR A 91 14.23 -15.81 1.58
N ASN A 92 13.62 -16.86 2.11
CA ASN A 92 12.19 -16.93 2.42
C ASN A 92 12.04 -17.06 3.94
N LEU A 93 11.83 -15.94 4.61
CA LEU A 93 11.76 -15.89 6.07
C LEU A 93 10.43 -16.43 6.57
N GLN A 94 10.50 -17.30 7.57
CA GLN A 94 9.34 -17.87 8.25
C GLN A 94 9.43 -17.47 9.74
N PRO A 95 9.10 -16.21 10.06
CA PRO A 95 9.22 -15.72 11.43
C PRO A 95 8.20 -16.38 12.36
N SER A 96 8.53 -16.50 13.64
CA SER A 96 7.61 -16.98 14.68
C SER A 96 6.48 -15.99 14.97
N ARG A 97 6.75 -14.69 14.75
CA ARG A 97 5.81 -13.57 14.76
C ARG A 97 6.10 -12.67 13.57
N LYS A 98 5.21 -11.72 13.28
CA LYS A 98 5.44 -10.72 12.22
C LYS A 98 6.79 -10.03 12.40
N ILE A 99 7.45 -9.73 11.28
CA ILE A 99 8.61 -8.84 11.26
C ILE A 99 8.07 -7.42 11.27
N VAL A 100 8.36 -6.67 12.32
CA VAL A 100 7.88 -5.31 12.51
C VAL A 100 9.03 -4.32 12.37
N ILE A 101 8.78 -3.22 11.66
CA ILE A 101 9.72 -2.11 11.51
C ILE A 101 9.04 -0.84 11.99
N TYR A 102 9.58 -0.24 13.04
CA TYR A 102 9.13 1.05 13.55
C TYR A 102 9.95 2.15 12.89
N ILE A 103 9.27 3.09 12.22
CA ILE A 103 9.87 4.14 11.41
C ILE A 103 9.36 5.49 11.90
N THR A 104 10.26 6.36 12.34
CA THR A 104 9.92 7.73 12.70
C THR A 104 10.64 8.69 11.77
N ALA A 105 9.94 9.71 11.28
CA ALA A 105 10.49 10.78 10.48
C ALA A 105 9.75 12.10 10.71
N PRO A 106 10.39 13.26 10.49
CA PRO A 106 9.73 14.55 10.60
C PRO A 106 8.64 14.76 9.54
N GLU A 107 8.82 14.17 8.37
CA GLU A 107 7.94 14.31 7.21
C GLU A 107 7.94 13.01 6.40
N PHE A 108 6.80 12.69 5.78
CA PHE A 108 6.68 11.62 4.79
C PHE A 108 6.11 12.18 3.49
N LYS A 109 6.84 12.00 2.37
CA LYS A 109 6.44 12.44 1.03
C LYS A 109 5.97 11.29 0.16
N ASN A 110 6.69 10.16 0.18
CA ASN A 110 6.32 8.97 -0.58
C ASN A 110 6.32 7.76 0.35
N LEU A 111 5.27 6.98 0.28
CA LEU A 111 5.11 5.74 1.03
C LEU A 111 4.73 4.64 0.05
N ASP A 112 5.67 3.77 -0.28
CA ASP A 112 5.48 2.66 -1.20
C ASP A 112 5.49 1.33 -0.44
N VAL A 113 4.52 0.49 -0.75
CA VAL A 113 4.45 -0.85 -0.17
C VAL A 113 4.17 -1.90 -1.25
N SER A 114 4.92 -2.98 -1.23
CA SER A 114 4.80 -4.03 -2.23
C SER A 114 4.89 -5.45 -1.65
N GLY A 115 4.62 -6.43 -2.50
CA GLY A 115 4.64 -7.84 -2.10
C GLY A 115 3.44 -8.20 -1.23
N ALA A 116 3.68 -8.63 0.00
CA ALA A 116 2.66 -8.94 1.01
C ALA A 116 2.89 -8.12 2.29
N SER A 117 3.37 -6.90 2.13
CA SER A 117 3.77 -6.02 3.23
C SER A 117 2.64 -5.10 3.67
N LYS A 118 2.84 -4.46 4.81
CA LYS A 118 1.85 -3.57 5.41
C LYS A 118 2.49 -2.30 5.95
N ILE A 119 1.80 -1.15 5.77
CA ILE A 119 2.13 0.11 6.44
C ILE A 119 0.96 0.51 7.34
N ILE A 120 1.25 0.89 8.58
CA ILE A 120 0.30 1.40 9.57
C ILE A 120 0.86 2.70 10.13
N SER A 121 0.03 3.74 10.26
CA SER A 121 0.44 4.92 11.02
C SER A 121 0.06 4.78 12.49
N ASP A 122 1.01 5.07 13.38
CA ASP A 122 0.79 5.06 14.83
C ASP A 122 0.22 6.39 15.35
N ASN A 123 0.40 7.46 14.58
CA ASN A 123 -0.21 8.78 14.80
C ASN A 123 -0.70 9.37 13.47
N ALA A 124 -1.35 10.52 13.52
CA ALA A 124 -1.72 11.24 12.30
C ALA A 124 -0.45 11.70 11.57
N ILE A 125 -0.33 11.33 10.31
CA ILE A 125 0.76 11.74 9.44
C ILE A 125 0.37 13.06 8.78
N SER A 126 1.16 14.09 9.04
CA SER A 126 0.96 15.41 8.48
C SER A 126 1.88 15.64 7.29
N GLY A 127 1.34 16.23 6.22
CA GLY A 127 2.12 16.59 5.03
C GLY A 127 1.29 17.39 4.03
N ASP A 128 1.91 18.32 3.31
CA ASP A 128 1.21 19.15 2.33
C ASP A 128 1.03 18.43 0.98
N ASP A 129 1.93 17.51 0.65
CA ASP A 129 1.92 16.73 -0.59
C ASP A 129 2.48 15.34 -0.31
N MET A 130 1.62 14.33 -0.34
CA MET A 130 1.96 12.95 -0.01
C MET A 130 1.52 12.00 -1.12
N HIS A 131 2.44 11.11 -1.52
CA HIS A 131 2.15 10.01 -2.44
C HIS A 131 2.15 8.69 -1.71
N ILE A 132 1.17 7.82 -2.00
CA ILE A 132 0.97 6.53 -1.38
C ILE A 132 0.83 5.46 -2.48
N GLY A 133 1.82 4.59 -2.61
CA GLY A 133 1.85 3.48 -3.57
C GLY A 133 1.60 2.14 -2.88
N ALA A 134 0.68 1.32 -3.44
CA ALA A 134 0.46 -0.04 -2.95
C ALA A 134 0.33 -1.04 -4.11
N SER A 135 1.14 -2.09 -4.07
CA SER A 135 1.14 -3.11 -5.12
C SER A 135 1.22 -4.54 -4.58
N GLY A 136 0.91 -5.52 -5.42
CA GLY A 136 0.88 -6.93 -5.00
C GLY A 136 -0.33 -7.26 -4.13
N ALA A 137 -0.11 -7.81 -2.94
CA ALA A 137 -1.12 -8.11 -1.92
C ALA A 137 -0.88 -7.29 -0.65
N SER A 138 -0.56 -6.01 -0.81
CA SER A 138 -0.16 -5.13 0.28
C SER A 138 -1.34 -4.38 0.90
N HIS A 139 -1.11 -3.83 2.08
CA HIS A 139 -2.13 -3.11 2.83
C HIS A 139 -1.57 -1.85 3.48
N ILE A 140 -2.27 -0.73 3.32
CA ILE A 140 -1.95 0.55 3.99
C ILE A 140 -3.13 0.98 4.85
N SER A 141 -2.86 1.35 6.10
CA SER A 141 -3.85 1.88 7.03
C SER A 141 -3.28 3.08 7.78
N MET A 142 -3.80 4.29 7.50
CA MET A 142 -3.20 5.52 8.02
C MET A 142 -4.25 6.54 8.43
N GLU A 143 -3.88 7.33 9.43
CA GLU A 143 -4.50 8.61 9.71
C GLU A 143 -3.66 9.72 9.09
N VAL A 144 -4.29 10.60 8.31
CA VAL A 144 -3.61 11.66 7.57
C VAL A 144 -4.24 13.02 7.81
N SER A 145 -3.41 14.07 7.78
CA SER A 145 -3.86 15.45 7.84
C SER A 145 -3.00 16.29 6.92
N GLY A 146 -3.53 16.71 5.78
CA GLY A 146 -2.69 17.39 4.81
C GLY A 146 -3.40 18.13 3.69
N GLY A 147 -2.60 18.65 2.79
CA GLY A 147 -3.01 19.32 1.58
C GLY A 147 -3.44 18.32 0.51
N LYS A 148 -2.51 17.88 -0.32
CA LYS A 148 -2.76 16.92 -1.38
C LYS A 148 -2.28 15.51 -0.98
N ILE A 149 -3.14 14.52 -1.20
CA ILE A 149 -2.81 13.10 -1.07
C ILE A 149 -3.10 12.43 -2.41
N SER A 150 -2.09 11.81 -3.01
CA SER A 150 -2.22 10.98 -4.21
C SER A 150 -1.96 9.52 -3.87
N SER A 151 -2.74 8.61 -4.45
CA SER A 151 -2.65 7.19 -4.14
C SER A 151 -2.75 6.34 -5.39
N ASP A 152 -1.80 5.40 -5.57
CA ASP A 152 -1.76 4.44 -6.66
C ASP A 152 -1.86 3.01 -6.14
N LEU A 153 -2.94 2.32 -6.52
CA LEU A 153 -3.20 0.95 -6.09
C LEU A 153 -3.18 -0.02 -7.27
N SER A 154 -2.47 -1.11 -7.12
CA SER A 154 -2.45 -2.16 -8.13
C SER A 154 -2.42 -3.58 -7.54
N GLY A 155 -2.73 -4.58 -8.35
CA GLY A 155 -2.78 -5.98 -7.89
C GLY A 155 -4.04 -6.26 -7.05
N ALA A 156 -3.87 -6.77 -5.85
CA ALA A 156 -4.91 -7.04 -4.85
C ALA A 156 -4.62 -6.24 -3.56
N SER A 157 -4.24 -4.99 -3.71
CA SER A 157 -3.85 -4.12 -2.60
C SER A 157 -5.06 -3.45 -1.94
N SER A 158 -4.88 -3.01 -0.71
CA SER A 158 -5.91 -2.29 0.03
C SER A 158 -5.35 -1.05 0.72
N LEU A 159 -6.14 0.03 0.67
CA LEU A 159 -5.85 1.32 1.29
C LEU A 159 -6.99 1.70 2.23
N THR A 160 -6.66 2.05 3.45
CA THR A 160 -7.60 2.65 4.41
C THR A 160 -7.02 3.96 4.91
N LEU A 161 -7.69 5.06 4.60
CA LEU A 161 -7.32 6.38 5.10
C LEU A 161 -8.44 6.97 5.95
N LYS A 162 -8.05 7.67 7.00
CA LYS A 162 -8.92 8.50 7.82
C LYS A 162 -8.28 9.86 8.07
N GLY A 163 -9.10 10.86 8.42
CA GLY A 163 -8.64 12.22 8.71
C GLY A 163 -9.10 13.24 7.69
N GLN A 164 -8.23 14.12 7.20
CA GLN A 164 -8.61 15.24 6.34
C GLN A 164 -7.58 15.46 5.22
N ALA A 165 -8.09 15.82 4.04
CA ALA A 165 -7.29 16.26 2.90
C ALA A 165 -7.98 17.42 2.17
N THR A 166 -7.20 18.34 1.59
CA THR A 166 -7.76 19.31 0.66
C THR A 166 -8.08 18.64 -0.67
N ASP A 167 -7.12 17.93 -1.22
CA ASP A 167 -7.25 17.19 -2.48
C ASP A 167 -6.88 15.71 -2.26
N PHE A 168 -7.71 14.81 -2.74
CA PHE A 168 -7.47 13.37 -2.74
C PHE A 168 -7.58 12.80 -4.14
N ASP A 169 -6.47 12.32 -4.68
CA ASP A 169 -6.40 11.68 -5.98
C ASP A 169 -6.15 10.18 -5.79
N LEU A 170 -6.96 9.32 -6.40
CA LEU A 170 -6.83 7.87 -6.35
C LEU A 170 -6.89 7.26 -7.75
N GLU A 171 -5.83 6.54 -8.10
CA GLU A 171 -5.81 5.63 -9.24
C GLU A 171 -5.76 4.19 -8.72
N ALA A 172 -6.70 3.33 -9.15
CA ALA A 172 -6.71 1.95 -8.71
C ALA A 172 -7.03 0.98 -9.85
N SER A 173 -6.23 -0.08 -9.92
CA SER A 173 -6.35 -1.11 -10.95
C SER A 173 -6.28 -2.52 -10.35
N GLY A 174 -6.57 -3.55 -11.17
CA GLY A 174 -6.57 -4.95 -10.73
C GLY A 174 -7.82 -5.28 -9.90
N ALA A 175 -7.64 -5.76 -8.69
CA ALA A 175 -8.68 -6.07 -7.71
C ALA A 175 -8.43 -5.31 -6.39
N SER A 176 -8.09 -4.04 -6.50
CA SER A 176 -7.72 -3.17 -5.37
C SER A 176 -8.95 -2.61 -4.66
N HIS A 177 -8.79 -2.32 -3.38
CA HIS A 177 -9.86 -1.77 -2.56
C HIS A 177 -9.38 -0.55 -1.74
N SER A 178 -10.08 0.57 -1.86
CA SER A 178 -9.82 1.79 -1.07
C SER A 178 -11.01 2.10 -0.16
N ASN A 179 -10.80 2.05 1.16
CA ASN A 179 -11.78 2.45 2.17
C ASN A 179 -11.36 3.78 2.79
N CYS A 180 -11.89 4.86 2.26
CA CYS A 180 -11.61 6.23 2.68
C CYS A 180 -12.87 7.00 3.10
N TYR A 181 -13.92 6.32 3.61
CA TYR A 181 -15.10 7.03 4.15
C TYR A 181 -14.78 7.94 5.33
N GLU A 182 -13.75 7.58 6.12
CA GLU A 182 -13.32 8.39 7.26
C GLU A 182 -12.28 9.47 6.86
N LEU A 183 -11.86 9.52 5.59
CA LEU A 183 -11.08 10.62 5.02
C LEU A 183 -12.04 11.66 4.45
N VAL A 184 -12.08 12.84 5.04
CA VAL A 184 -12.90 13.96 4.55
C VAL A 184 -12.05 14.81 3.60
N ALA A 185 -12.32 14.69 2.29
CA ALA A 185 -11.68 15.51 1.27
C ALA A 185 -12.56 16.69 0.86
N GLU A 186 -11.95 17.83 0.54
CA GLU A 186 -12.68 18.90 -0.15
C GLU A 186 -12.94 18.53 -1.60
N ASN A 187 -11.89 18.14 -2.31
CA ASN A 187 -11.96 17.67 -3.69
C ASN A 187 -11.44 16.25 -3.77
N ALA A 188 -12.07 15.41 -4.59
CA ALA A 188 -11.60 14.07 -4.85
C ALA A 188 -11.61 13.78 -6.36
N MET A 189 -10.54 13.13 -6.85
CA MET A 189 -10.45 12.56 -8.17
C MET A 189 -10.18 11.05 -8.05
N ILE A 190 -11.07 10.24 -8.61
CA ILE A 190 -11.05 8.78 -8.48
C ILE A 190 -11.06 8.17 -9.88
N ASP A 191 -10.04 7.42 -10.22
CA ASP A 191 -9.97 6.64 -11.46
C ASP A 191 -9.81 5.15 -11.16
N LEU A 192 -10.82 4.37 -11.49
CA LEU A 192 -10.86 2.94 -11.21
C LEU A 192 -10.95 2.12 -12.50
N SER A 193 -10.13 1.09 -12.55
CA SER A 193 -10.17 0.09 -13.62
C SER A 193 -10.15 -1.35 -13.08
N GLY A 194 -10.42 -2.33 -13.95
CA GLY A 194 -10.44 -3.74 -13.56
C GLY A 194 -11.65 -4.12 -12.70
N ALA A 195 -11.44 -4.64 -11.52
CA ALA A 195 -12.44 -5.00 -10.52
C ALA A 195 -12.19 -4.27 -9.19
N SER A 196 -11.83 -3.00 -9.26
CA SER A 196 -11.46 -2.17 -8.11
C SER A 196 -12.68 -1.52 -7.47
N SER A 197 -12.55 -1.14 -6.20
CA SER A 197 -13.59 -0.40 -5.49
C SER A 197 -12.99 0.72 -4.64
N ALA A 198 -13.69 1.85 -4.59
CA ALA A 198 -13.33 3.00 -3.77
C ALA A 198 -14.52 3.54 -2.99
N GLU A 199 -14.26 3.91 -1.75
CA GLU A 199 -15.17 4.54 -0.82
C GLU A 199 -14.54 5.86 -0.35
N ILE A 200 -15.28 7.00 -0.48
CA ILE A 200 -14.74 8.33 -0.19
C ILE A 200 -15.80 9.29 0.38
N THR A 201 -15.39 10.23 1.21
CA THR A 201 -16.22 11.38 1.60
C THR A 201 -15.65 12.64 0.97
N ALA A 202 -16.43 13.29 0.07
CA ALA A 202 -16.04 14.52 -0.62
C ALA A 202 -17.09 15.61 -0.42
N ASN A 203 -16.63 16.85 -0.17
CA ASN A 203 -17.54 17.95 0.22
C ASN A 203 -17.70 19.06 -0.81
N LYS A 204 -16.71 19.29 -1.71
CA LYS A 204 -16.82 20.34 -2.76
C LYS A 204 -16.97 19.72 -4.15
N ASN A 205 -16.00 18.95 -4.60
CA ASN A 205 -15.99 18.38 -5.94
C ASN A 205 -15.61 16.90 -5.89
N LEU A 206 -16.28 16.08 -6.71
CA LEU A 206 -15.90 14.69 -6.97
C LEU A 206 -15.88 14.46 -8.48
N ARG A 207 -14.71 14.14 -9.02
CA ARG A 207 -14.58 13.53 -10.34
C ARG A 207 -14.34 12.04 -10.18
N ALA A 208 -15.18 11.20 -10.81
CA ALA A 208 -15.06 9.76 -10.68
C ALA A 208 -15.17 9.09 -12.04
N GLU A 209 -14.15 8.33 -12.39
CA GLU A 209 -14.12 7.47 -13.58
C GLU A 209 -14.07 6.02 -13.12
N ALA A 210 -14.97 5.17 -13.63
CA ALA A 210 -15.07 3.77 -13.28
C ALA A 210 -15.26 2.90 -14.50
N SER A 211 -14.29 2.07 -14.81
CA SER A 211 -14.28 1.19 -15.96
C SER A 211 -14.15 -0.29 -15.56
N GLY A 212 -14.49 -1.20 -16.47
CA GLY A 212 -14.49 -2.65 -16.17
C GLY A 212 -15.64 -3.05 -15.24
N ALA A 213 -15.34 -3.66 -14.11
CA ALA A 213 -16.28 -4.02 -13.05
C ALA A 213 -16.00 -3.24 -11.76
N SER A 214 -15.64 -1.97 -11.88
CA SER A 214 -15.24 -1.14 -10.74
C SER A 214 -16.38 -0.32 -10.16
N HIS A 215 -16.26 0.03 -8.87
CA HIS A 215 -17.35 0.70 -8.16
C HIS A 215 -16.82 1.83 -7.26
N VAL A 216 -17.36 3.04 -7.44
CA VAL A 216 -17.14 4.17 -6.53
C VAL A 216 -18.39 4.38 -5.69
N ARG A 217 -18.23 4.43 -4.37
CA ARG A 217 -19.26 4.85 -3.42
C ARG A 217 -18.79 6.11 -2.71
N TYR A 218 -19.66 7.09 -2.60
CA TYR A 218 -19.27 8.35 -1.98
C TYR A 218 -20.29 8.88 -1.01
N LYS A 219 -19.81 9.65 -0.03
CA LYS A 219 -20.59 10.45 0.91
C LYS A 219 -20.25 11.93 0.76
N GLY A 220 -20.98 12.78 1.47
CA GLY A 220 -20.77 14.22 1.47
C GLY A 220 -21.63 14.99 0.46
N ASN A 221 -21.30 16.28 0.28
CA ASN A 221 -22.11 17.22 -0.49
C ASN A 221 -21.45 17.69 -1.79
N ALA A 222 -20.43 16.96 -2.27
CA ALA A 222 -19.69 17.33 -3.46
C ALA A 222 -20.58 17.46 -4.71
N SER A 223 -20.23 18.41 -5.59
CA SER A 223 -20.68 18.41 -6.98
C SER A 223 -19.97 17.27 -7.71
N VAL A 224 -20.76 16.38 -8.34
CA VAL A 224 -20.23 15.13 -8.90
C VAL A 224 -20.20 15.20 -10.43
N ASN A 225 -19.02 14.92 -10.99
CA ASN A 225 -18.84 14.63 -12.40
C ASN A 225 -18.36 13.19 -12.52
N SER A 226 -19.15 12.31 -13.13
CA SER A 226 -18.81 10.90 -13.23
C SER A 226 -18.92 10.36 -14.64
N ASN A 227 -18.00 9.47 -14.99
CA ASN A 227 -17.99 8.73 -16.24
C ASN A 227 -17.83 7.23 -15.94
N THR A 228 -18.68 6.40 -16.52
CA THR A 228 -18.62 4.95 -16.28
C THR A 228 -18.66 4.17 -17.58
N SER A 229 -17.94 3.07 -17.64
CA SER A 229 -17.98 2.15 -18.77
C SER A 229 -17.96 0.69 -18.30
N GLY A 230 -18.41 -0.21 -19.15
CA GLY A 230 -18.56 -1.63 -18.79
C GLY A 230 -19.65 -1.85 -17.73
N ALA A 231 -19.31 -2.53 -16.65
CA ALA A 231 -20.16 -2.71 -15.46
C ALA A 231 -19.79 -1.74 -14.32
N GLY A 232 -19.08 -0.65 -14.63
CA GLY A 232 -18.68 0.36 -13.67
C GLY A 232 -19.87 1.12 -13.07
N SER A 233 -19.73 1.58 -11.83
CA SER A 233 -20.79 2.38 -11.18
C SER A 233 -20.22 3.41 -10.21
N VAL A 234 -20.92 4.56 -10.13
CA VAL A 234 -20.67 5.62 -9.14
C VAL A 234 -21.99 5.87 -8.39
N ARG A 235 -21.98 5.72 -7.07
CA ARG A 235 -23.21 5.81 -6.26
C ARG A 235 -23.00 6.63 -5.00
N LYS A 236 -23.96 7.48 -4.69
CA LYS A 236 -24.02 8.17 -3.39
C LYS A 236 -24.57 7.21 -2.34
N GLU A 237 -23.89 7.17 -1.20
CA GLU A 237 -24.40 6.55 0.03
C GLU A 237 -24.87 7.64 0.99
N GLY A 238 -26.01 7.41 1.63
CA GLY A 238 -26.70 8.38 2.49
C GLY A 238 -26.02 8.63 3.82
#